data_c65b95e02f442e0adfe366ff21232472
#
_entry.id   c65b95e02f442e0adfe366ff21232472
#
_cell.length_a   1.000
_cell.length_b   1.000
_cell.length_c   1.000
_cell.angle_alpha   90.00
_cell.angle_beta   90.00
_cell.angle_gamma   90.00
#
_symmetry.space_group_name_H-M   'P 1'
#
loop_
_entity.id
_entity.type
_entity.pdbx_description
1 polymer ?
#
loop_
_entity_poly.entity_id
_entity_poly.type
_entity_poly.pdbx_seq_one_letter_code
_entity_poly.pdbx_strand_id
1 'polypeptide(L)'
;EDRIFMIDGPIWTSAGMSAGVDLALALLADDLGADLARVVAKILVVYHRRAGGQSQFSTLLDLDAESDRIQTALAYAKENLSAPLSVQALARVAFLSLRQFSRLFREETGQSPAKAIERLRVESARLMMEAGRFSAEEIARKNGFGNRERMRRSFLRAFGQPPQTIQRTVNALVQ
;
A
#
# COMPACT_ATOMS: atom_id res chain seq x y z
N GLU A 1 16.23 -1.80 -8.73
CA GLU A 1 14.78 -1.94 -8.81
C GLU A 1 14.16 -1.77 -7.40
N ASP A 2 13.04 -1.07 -7.32
CA ASP A 2 12.32 -0.82 -6.05
C ASP A 2 11.42 -2.02 -5.71
N ARG A 3 12.04 -3.13 -5.24
CA ARG A 3 11.35 -4.36 -4.84
C ARG A 3 11.79 -4.80 -3.45
N ILE A 4 10.87 -5.38 -2.69
CA ILE A 4 11.12 -5.91 -1.33
C ILE A 4 12.14 -7.03 -1.38
N PHE A 5 11.98 -7.98 -2.29
CA PHE A 5 12.97 -9.00 -2.60
C PHE A 5 12.90 -9.39 -4.08
N MET A 6 13.99 -9.92 -4.59
CA MET A 6 14.12 -10.41 -5.96
C MET A 6 14.62 -11.84 -5.96
N ILE A 7 14.17 -12.60 -6.95
CA ILE A 7 14.59 -13.98 -7.21
C ILE A 7 15.22 -13.98 -8.59
N ASP A 8 16.49 -14.37 -8.66
CA ASP A 8 17.24 -14.53 -9.91
C ASP A 8 17.94 -15.90 -9.89
N GLY A 9 17.25 -16.91 -10.43
CA GLY A 9 17.70 -18.30 -10.35
C GLY A 9 17.90 -18.75 -8.89
N PRO A 10 19.11 -19.24 -8.53
CA PRO A 10 19.39 -19.68 -7.15
C PRO A 10 19.68 -18.53 -6.19
N ILE A 11 19.76 -17.28 -6.67
CA ILE A 11 20.12 -16.11 -5.86
C ILE A 11 18.83 -15.35 -5.48
N TRP A 12 18.62 -15.23 -4.19
CA TRP A 12 17.49 -14.48 -3.63
C TRP A 12 18.03 -13.31 -2.79
N THR A 13 17.59 -12.11 -3.08
CA THR A 13 18.06 -10.89 -2.43
C THR A 13 16.92 -10.09 -1.85
N SER A 14 17.14 -9.45 -0.69
CA SER A 14 16.15 -8.59 -0.04
C SER A 14 16.64 -7.15 0.13
N ALA A 15 15.71 -6.22 0.19
CA ALA A 15 16.00 -4.79 0.27
C ALA A 15 16.41 -4.31 1.67
N GLY A 16 16.24 -5.13 2.71
CA GLY A 16 16.58 -4.76 4.08
C GLY A 16 16.03 -5.71 5.13
N MET A 17 16.17 -5.38 6.42
CA MET A 17 15.88 -6.28 7.53
C MET A 17 14.43 -6.81 7.52
N SER A 18 13.43 -5.95 7.45
CA SER A 18 12.02 -6.39 7.40
C SER A 18 11.67 -7.11 6.10
N ALA A 19 12.32 -6.74 4.99
CA ALA A 19 12.20 -7.42 3.71
C ALA A 19 12.87 -8.80 3.73
N GLY A 20 13.92 -8.98 4.57
CA GLY A 20 14.55 -10.27 4.83
C GLY A 20 13.61 -11.26 5.49
N VAL A 21 12.73 -10.82 6.38
CA VAL A 21 11.69 -11.68 6.98
C VAL A 21 10.69 -12.14 5.91
N ASP A 22 10.26 -11.25 5.03
CA ASP A 22 9.36 -11.62 3.93
C ASP A 22 10.02 -12.60 2.95
N LEU A 23 11.32 -12.39 2.66
CA LEU A 23 12.13 -13.29 1.86
C LEU A 23 12.25 -14.68 2.52
N ALA A 24 12.59 -14.73 3.81
CA ALA A 24 12.71 -15.98 4.56
C ALA A 24 11.38 -16.77 4.58
N LEU A 25 10.26 -16.09 4.77
CA LEU A 25 8.94 -16.71 4.69
C LEU A 25 8.57 -17.15 3.27
N ALA A 26 9.10 -16.48 2.23
CA ALA A 26 8.90 -16.90 0.85
C ALA A 26 9.71 -18.16 0.54
N LEU A 27 10.98 -18.23 0.96
CA LEU A 27 11.82 -19.43 0.86
C LEU A 27 11.18 -20.61 1.62
N LEU A 28 10.74 -20.37 2.84
CA LEU A 28 10.08 -21.40 3.63
C LEU A 28 8.80 -21.95 2.96
N ALA A 29 8.07 -21.07 2.28
CA ALA A 29 6.87 -21.49 1.55
C ALA A 29 7.19 -22.27 0.29
N ASP A 30 8.29 -21.95 -0.37
CA ASP A 30 8.77 -22.65 -1.58
C ASP A 30 9.30 -24.07 -1.22
N ASP A 31 10.11 -24.15 -0.16
CA ASP A 31 10.77 -25.39 0.25
C ASP A 31 9.84 -26.36 1.01
N LEU A 32 9.02 -25.84 1.93
CA LEU A 32 8.27 -26.62 2.93
C LEU A 32 6.76 -26.39 2.89
N GLY A 33 6.28 -25.60 1.96
CA GLY A 33 4.87 -25.32 1.75
C GLY A 33 4.31 -24.13 2.52
N ALA A 34 3.24 -23.56 1.97
CA ALA A 34 2.62 -22.32 2.44
C ALA A 34 2.03 -22.44 3.86
N ASP A 35 1.60 -23.64 4.27
CA ASP A 35 0.99 -23.85 5.60
C ASP A 35 2.02 -23.69 6.72
N LEU A 36 3.22 -24.27 6.56
CA LEU A 36 4.28 -24.12 7.54
C LEU A 36 4.77 -22.66 7.59
N ALA A 37 4.94 -22.01 6.45
CA ALA A 37 5.30 -20.59 6.39
C ALA A 37 4.27 -19.70 7.13
N ARG A 38 2.99 -20.07 7.06
CA ARG A 38 1.91 -19.36 7.76
C ARG A 38 1.97 -19.55 9.28
N VAL A 39 2.29 -20.76 9.73
CA VAL A 39 2.49 -21.05 11.16
C VAL A 39 3.69 -20.26 11.71
N VAL A 40 4.81 -20.26 10.99
CA VAL A 40 6.02 -19.51 11.38
C VAL A 40 5.75 -18.02 11.40
N ALA A 41 5.04 -17.47 10.39
CA ALA A 41 4.65 -16.04 10.36
C ALA A 41 3.81 -15.66 11.59
N LYS A 42 2.89 -16.53 12.03
CA LYS A 42 2.11 -16.31 13.27
C LYS A 42 2.99 -16.29 14.52
N ILE A 43 3.95 -17.20 14.62
CA ILE A 43 4.89 -17.27 15.77
C ILE A 43 5.76 -16.01 15.82
N LEU A 44 6.22 -15.52 14.67
CA LEU A 44 7.02 -14.30 14.55
C LEU A 44 6.21 -13.01 14.70
N VAL A 45 4.88 -13.12 14.90
CA VAL A 45 3.95 -11.97 15.00
C VAL A 45 4.02 -11.10 13.73
N VAL A 46 4.30 -11.71 12.58
CA VAL A 46 4.27 -11.02 11.28
C VAL A 46 2.82 -10.97 10.80
N TYR A 47 2.16 -9.84 11.07
CA TYR A 47 0.75 -9.64 10.72
C TYR A 47 0.49 -9.55 9.22
N HIS A 48 1.52 -9.21 8.46
CA HIS A 48 1.38 -8.99 7.03
C HIS A 48 2.64 -9.45 6.29
N ARG A 49 2.48 -10.43 5.41
CA ARG A 49 3.52 -10.92 4.51
C ARG A 49 3.46 -10.14 3.20
N ARG A 50 4.56 -9.49 2.82
CA ARG A 50 4.66 -8.72 1.59
C ARG A 50 5.16 -9.62 0.44
N ALA A 51 4.57 -9.44 -0.74
CA ALA A 51 5.05 -10.12 -1.95
C ALA A 51 6.31 -9.43 -2.51
N GLY A 52 7.25 -10.19 -3.04
CA GLY A 52 8.54 -9.68 -3.52
C GLY A 52 8.49 -8.55 -4.55
N GLY A 53 7.40 -8.46 -5.31
CA GLY A 53 7.19 -7.40 -6.30
C GLY A 53 6.68 -6.07 -5.75
N GLN A 54 6.57 -5.89 -4.42
CA GLN A 54 6.16 -4.62 -3.81
C GLN A 54 7.32 -3.64 -3.71
N SER A 55 6.99 -2.34 -3.67
CA SER A 55 7.95 -1.28 -3.37
C SER A 55 8.59 -1.49 -1.99
N GLN A 56 9.89 -1.24 -1.90
CA GLN A 56 10.69 -1.34 -0.67
C GLN A 56 10.16 -0.45 0.45
N PHE A 57 9.52 0.65 0.09
CA PHE A 57 9.03 1.66 1.02
C PHE A 57 7.52 1.53 1.24
N SER A 58 7.11 1.55 2.50
CA SER A 58 5.69 1.67 2.82
C SER A 58 5.20 3.06 2.45
N THR A 59 4.21 3.14 1.57
CA THR A 59 3.58 4.43 1.19
C THR A 59 3.07 5.20 2.41
N LEU A 60 2.76 4.49 3.51
CA LEU A 60 2.32 5.10 4.77
C LEU A 60 3.48 5.74 5.53
N LEU A 61 4.70 5.21 5.40
CA LEU A 61 5.93 5.76 6.01
C LEU A 61 6.54 6.86 5.13
N ASP A 62 6.45 6.73 3.79
CA ASP A 62 6.94 7.74 2.84
C ASP A 62 6.17 9.08 2.90
N LEU A 63 5.05 9.12 3.61
CA LEU A 63 4.26 10.33 3.82
C LEU A 63 4.50 10.93 5.20
N ASP A 64 5.67 10.72 5.76
CA ASP A 64 6.11 11.46 6.96
C ASP A 64 6.37 12.91 6.57
N ALA A 65 5.81 13.83 7.34
CA ALA A 65 5.91 15.26 7.13
C ALA A 65 6.49 15.90 8.39
N GLU A 66 7.36 16.88 8.22
CA GLU A 66 8.00 17.55 9.37
C GLU A 66 7.04 18.47 10.10
N SER A 67 6.04 19.04 9.42
CA SER A 67 5.09 19.95 10.04
C SER A 67 3.85 19.23 10.57
N ASP A 68 3.45 19.56 11.79
CA ASP A 68 2.22 19.08 12.44
C ASP A 68 0.97 19.28 11.57
N ARG A 69 0.94 20.35 10.76
CA ARG A 69 -0.18 20.68 9.87
C ARG A 69 -0.35 19.68 8.74
N ILE A 70 0.75 19.31 8.09
CA ILE A 70 0.70 18.30 7.02
C ILE A 70 0.47 16.92 7.59
N GLN A 71 1.06 16.59 8.74
CA GLN A 71 0.79 15.35 9.46
C GLN A 71 -0.70 15.22 9.83
N THR A 72 -1.32 16.29 10.36
CA THR A 72 -2.76 16.32 10.68
C THR A 72 -3.62 16.06 9.43
N ALA A 73 -3.28 16.68 8.30
CA ALA A 73 -4.00 16.45 7.04
C ALA A 73 -3.82 15.01 6.51
N LEU A 74 -2.63 14.42 6.67
CA LEU A 74 -2.35 13.03 6.28
C LEU A 74 -3.08 12.05 7.19
N ALA A 75 -3.10 12.26 8.50
CA ALA A 75 -3.86 11.45 9.45
C ALA A 75 -5.35 11.48 9.11
N TYR A 76 -5.91 12.67 8.90
CA TYR A 76 -7.29 12.82 8.45
C TYR A 76 -7.57 12.08 7.14
N ALA A 77 -6.67 12.16 6.15
CA ALA A 77 -6.82 11.45 4.89
C ALA A 77 -6.84 9.93 5.08
N LYS A 78 -5.95 9.39 5.93
CA LYS A 78 -5.86 7.95 6.24
C LYS A 78 -7.17 7.43 6.88
N GLU A 79 -7.77 8.20 7.76
CA GLU A 79 -9.02 7.82 8.45
C GLU A 79 -10.26 7.97 7.56
N ASN A 80 -10.20 8.80 6.52
CA ASN A 80 -11.36 9.19 5.72
C ASN A 80 -11.25 8.80 4.23
N LEU A 81 -10.59 7.69 3.89
CA LEU A 81 -10.32 7.29 2.50
C LEU A 81 -11.58 7.09 1.67
N SER A 82 -12.69 6.68 2.29
CA SER A 82 -13.99 6.51 1.62
C SER A 82 -14.67 7.84 1.25
N ALA A 83 -14.34 8.91 1.96
CA ALA A 83 -14.94 10.22 1.78
C ALA A 83 -14.42 10.93 0.51
N PRO A 84 -15.12 11.95 -0.01
CA PRO A 84 -14.63 12.78 -1.10
C PRO A 84 -13.47 13.68 -0.63
N LEU A 85 -12.26 13.11 -0.52
CA LEU A 85 -11.04 13.81 -0.14
C LEU A 85 -10.58 14.73 -1.28
N SER A 86 -10.97 16.00 -1.23
CA SER A 86 -10.41 17.02 -2.11
C SER A 86 -9.17 17.67 -1.49
N VAL A 87 -8.28 18.19 -2.33
CA VAL A 87 -7.12 18.95 -1.86
C VAL A 87 -7.55 20.18 -1.04
N GLN A 88 -8.70 20.79 -1.38
CA GLN A 88 -9.29 21.88 -0.60
C GLN A 88 -9.75 21.42 0.79
N ALA A 89 -10.32 20.23 0.92
CA ALA A 89 -10.73 19.70 2.22
C ALA A 89 -9.49 19.48 3.12
N LEU A 90 -8.42 18.90 2.59
CA LEU A 90 -7.17 18.72 3.33
C LEU A 90 -6.50 20.04 3.70
N ALA A 91 -6.52 21.04 2.80
CA ALA A 91 -6.02 22.36 3.10
C ALA A 91 -6.75 23.01 4.27
N ARG A 92 -8.09 22.85 4.37
CA ARG A 92 -8.89 23.32 5.51
C ARG A 92 -8.51 22.61 6.81
N VAL A 93 -8.32 21.30 6.78
CA VAL A 93 -7.88 20.51 7.93
C VAL A 93 -6.51 20.99 8.44
N ALA A 94 -5.61 21.34 7.52
CA ALA A 94 -4.29 21.89 7.82
C ALA A 94 -4.31 23.39 8.23
N PHE A 95 -5.46 24.05 8.21
CA PHE A 95 -5.60 25.51 8.41
C PHE A 95 -4.70 26.33 7.46
N LEU A 96 -4.63 25.90 6.18
CA LEU A 96 -3.85 26.55 5.15
C LEU A 96 -4.71 26.92 3.95
N SER A 97 -4.30 27.95 3.20
CA SER A 97 -4.86 28.18 1.87
C SER A 97 -4.46 27.04 0.92
N LEU A 98 -5.25 26.79 -0.12
CA LEU A 98 -4.98 25.72 -1.11
C LEU A 98 -3.56 25.81 -1.71
N ARG A 99 -3.10 27.03 -1.98
CA ARG A 99 -1.77 27.29 -2.56
C ARG A 99 -0.66 26.96 -1.56
N GLN A 100 -0.80 27.42 -0.33
CA GLN A 100 0.17 27.15 0.76
C GLN A 100 0.23 25.65 1.05
N PHE A 101 -0.93 25.01 1.21
CA PHE A 101 -1.02 23.57 1.43
C PHE A 101 -0.34 22.76 0.33
N SER A 102 -0.67 23.05 -0.93
CA SER A 102 -0.11 22.28 -2.06
C SER A 102 1.40 22.44 -2.20
N ARG A 103 1.93 23.63 -1.87
CA ARG A 103 3.36 23.90 -1.88
C ARG A 103 4.04 23.17 -0.73
N LEU A 104 3.60 23.40 0.50
CA LEU A 104 4.19 22.82 1.70
C LEU A 104 4.13 21.28 1.66
N PHE A 105 2.98 20.73 1.27
CA PHE A 105 2.81 19.30 1.11
C PHE A 105 3.82 18.69 0.14
N ARG A 106 4.09 19.35 -0.98
CA ARG A 106 5.08 18.89 -1.96
C ARG A 106 6.51 19.03 -1.45
N GLU A 107 6.82 20.11 -0.76
CA GLU A 107 8.12 20.34 -0.15
C GLU A 107 8.45 19.26 0.88
N GLU A 108 7.50 18.88 1.72
CA GLU A 108 7.70 17.91 2.79
C GLU A 108 7.58 16.44 2.33
N THR A 109 6.65 16.11 1.42
CA THR A 109 6.37 14.71 1.01
C THR A 109 6.92 14.32 -0.36
N GLY A 110 7.52 15.26 -1.10
CA GLY A 110 8.05 15.03 -2.45
C GLY A 110 6.98 14.84 -3.54
N GLN A 111 5.69 14.87 -3.20
CA GLN A 111 4.60 14.60 -4.15
C GLN A 111 3.39 15.52 -3.96
N SER A 112 2.49 15.55 -4.98
CA SER A 112 1.26 16.33 -4.85
C SER A 112 0.26 15.68 -3.90
N PRO A 113 -0.59 16.47 -3.19
CA PRO A 113 -1.63 15.93 -2.32
C PRO A 113 -2.58 14.95 -3.02
N ALA A 114 -2.95 15.21 -4.27
CA ALA A 114 -3.82 14.34 -5.04
C ALA A 114 -3.18 12.96 -5.32
N LYS A 115 -1.88 12.95 -5.63
CA LYS A 115 -1.11 11.71 -5.84
C LYS A 115 -0.96 10.93 -4.53
N ALA A 116 -0.72 11.62 -3.43
CA ALA A 116 -0.65 10.99 -2.09
C ALA A 116 -1.97 10.33 -1.71
N ILE A 117 -3.11 11.00 -1.88
CA ILE A 117 -4.44 10.42 -1.65
C ILE A 117 -4.67 9.18 -2.52
N GLU A 118 -4.32 9.24 -3.81
CA GLU A 118 -4.46 8.11 -4.72
C GLU A 118 -3.61 6.92 -4.24
N ARG A 119 -2.35 7.14 -3.85
CA ARG A 119 -1.48 6.09 -3.32
C ARG A 119 -2.03 5.49 -2.03
N LEU A 120 -2.50 6.30 -1.08
CA LEU A 120 -3.13 5.81 0.16
C LEU A 120 -4.34 4.93 -0.12
N ARG A 121 -5.21 5.34 -1.05
CA ARG A 121 -6.39 4.56 -1.45
C ARG A 121 -6.02 3.24 -2.10
N VAL A 122 -5.04 3.26 -3.00
CA VAL A 122 -4.56 2.06 -3.70
C VAL A 122 -3.95 1.08 -2.72
N GLU A 123 -3.13 1.56 -1.78
CA GLU A 123 -2.51 0.71 -0.77
C GLU A 123 -3.54 0.10 0.20
N SER A 124 -4.48 0.90 0.69
CA SER A 124 -5.58 0.38 1.53
C SER A 124 -6.44 -0.65 0.77
N ALA A 125 -6.75 -0.40 -0.50
CA ALA A 125 -7.48 -1.36 -1.32
C ALA A 125 -6.71 -2.66 -1.54
N ARG A 126 -5.39 -2.59 -1.73
CA ARG A 126 -4.51 -3.75 -1.84
C ARG A 126 -4.57 -4.61 -0.58
N LEU A 127 -4.42 -3.99 0.60
CA LEU A 127 -4.53 -4.68 1.89
C LEU A 127 -5.89 -5.38 2.07
N MET A 128 -6.97 -4.72 1.66
CA MET A 128 -8.31 -5.31 1.72
C MET A 128 -8.48 -6.49 0.74
N MET A 129 -7.82 -6.45 -0.43
CA MET A 129 -7.81 -7.59 -1.37
C MET A 129 -7.05 -8.79 -0.81
N GLU A 130 -5.91 -8.54 -0.19
CA GLU A 130 -5.10 -9.58 0.45
C GLU A 130 -5.82 -10.23 1.62
N ALA A 131 -6.63 -9.49 2.36
CA ALA A 131 -7.48 -10.03 3.42
C ALA A 131 -8.60 -10.95 2.91
N GLY A 132 -8.95 -10.89 1.61
CA GLY A 132 -9.88 -11.81 0.94
C GLY A 132 -11.34 -11.75 1.38
N ARG A 133 -11.71 -10.75 2.21
CA ARG A 133 -13.03 -10.68 2.86
C ARG A 133 -14.06 -9.83 2.12
N PHE A 134 -13.65 -9.10 1.10
CA PHE A 134 -14.48 -8.10 0.43
C PHE A 134 -14.50 -8.30 -1.08
N SER A 135 -15.64 -8.03 -1.69
CA SER A 135 -15.74 -7.97 -3.14
C SER A 135 -14.99 -6.75 -3.71
N ALA A 136 -14.58 -6.83 -4.98
CA ALA A 136 -13.88 -5.71 -5.64
C ALA A 136 -14.73 -4.42 -5.67
N GLU A 137 -16.06 -4.53 -5.68
CA GLU A 137 -16.97 -3.39 -5.64
C GLU A 137 -16.98 -2.73 -4.26
N GLU A 138 -17.03 -3.54 -3.20
CA GLU A 138 -16.95 -3.05 -1.81
C GLU A 138 -15.61 -2.39 -1.53
N ILE A 139 -14.51 -2.99 -2.00
CA ILE A 139 -13.17 -2.43 -1.87
C ILE A 139 -13.10 -1.06 -2.57
N ALA A 140 -13.58 -0.97 -3.80
CA ALA A 140 -13.60 0.29 -4.53
C ALA A 140 -14.39 1.39 -3.79
N ARG A 141 -15.55 1.05 -3.25
CA ARG A 141 -16.39 1.97 -2.49
C ARG A 141 -15.74 2.39 -1.17
N LYS A 142 -15.26 1.43 -0.36
CA LYS A 142 -14.63 1.67 0.94
C LYS A 142 -13.35 2.52 0.85
N ASN A 143 -12.67 2.46 -0.28
CA ASN A 143 -11.46 3.25 -0.53
C ASN A 143 -11.71 4.50 -1.40
N GLY A 144 -12.96 4.92 -1.59
CA GLY A 144 -13.29 6.18 -2.23
C GLY A 144 -13.00 6.27 -3.73
N PHE A 145 -12.87 5.13 -4.43
CA PHE A 145 -12.73 5.12 -5.89
C PHE A 145 -14.08 5.36 -6.60
N GLY A 146 -15.18 5.10 -5.91
CA GLY A 146 -16.53 5.19 -6.45
C GLY A 146 -16.94 3.97 -7.27
N ASN A 147 -16.07 3.43 -8.14
CA ASN A 147 -16.32 2.20 -8.90
C ASN A 147 -15.03 1.41 -9.18
N ARG A 148 -15.20 0.14 -9.65
CA ARG A 148 -14.12 -0.79 -9.95
C ARG A 148 -13.18 -0.28 -11.05
N GLU A 149 -13.71 0.39 -12.07
CA GLU A 149 -12.91 0.84 -13.20
C GLU A 149 -11.93 1.96 -12.81
N ARG A 150 -12.36 2.88 -11.95
CA ARG A 150 -11.47 3.90 -11.38
C ARG A 150 -10.38 3.26 -10.52
N MET A 151 -10.74 2.31 -9.67
CA MET A 151 -9.79 1.54 -8.87
C MET A 151 -8.78 0.82 -9.78
N ARG A 152 -9.24 0.11 -10.84
CA ARG A 152 -8.38 -0.59 -11.79
C ARG A 152 -7.35 0.36 -12.44
N ARG A 153 -7.79 1.53 -12.89
CA ARG A 153 -6.88 2.53 -13.48
C ARG A 153 -5.85 3.06 -12.49
N SER A 154 -6.23 3.26 -11.24
CA SER A 154 -5.30 3.68 -10.19
C SER A 154 -4.27 2.60 -9.87
N PHE A 155 -4.68 1.33 -9.84
CA PHE A 155 -3.76 0.18 -9.67
C PHE A 155 -2.77 0.07 -10.83
N LEU A 156 -3.21 0.22 -12.07
CA LEU A 156 -2.31 0.23 -13.23
C LEU A 156 -1.27 1.35 -13.15
N ARG A 157 -1.66 2.56 -12.71
CA ARG A 157 -0.71 3.67 -12.53
C ARG A 157 0.26 3.44 -11.39
N ALA A 158 -0.20 2.84 -10.28
CA ALA A 158 0.62 2.65 -9.08
C ALA A 158 1.53 1.41 -9.15
N PHE A 159 1.03 0.31 -9.70
CA PHE A 159 1.70 -1.00 -9.67
C PHE A 159 2.00 -1.60 -11.05
N GLY A 160 1.60 -0.96 -12.13
CA GLY A 160 1.75 -1.49 -13.49
C GLY A 160 0.84 -2.69 -13.81
N GLN A 161 0.00 -3.14 -12.86
CA GLN A 161 -0.85 -4.34 -13.00
C GLN A 161 -2.25 -4.09 -12.42
N PRO A 162 -3.28 -4.81 -12.95
CA PRO A 162 -4.64 -4.67 -12.47
C PRO A 162 -4.85 -5.38 -11.12
N PRO A 163 -5.86 -4.99 -10.33
CA PRO A 163 -6.17 -5.56 -9.02
C PRO A 163 -6.33 -7.09 -9.03
N GLN A 164 -6.90 -7.65 -10.10
CA GLN A 164 -7.16 -9.09 -10.23
C GLN A 164 -5.88 -9.94 -10.24
N THR A 165 -4.78 -9.40 -10.74
CA THR A 165 -3.48 -10.08 -10.73
C THR A 165 -2.97 -10.25 -9.31
N ILE A 166 -3.10 -9.20 -8.49
CA ILE A 166 -2.72 -9.23 -7.07
C ILE A 166 -3.57 -10.25 -6.31
N GLN A 167 -4.88 -10.26 -6.55
CA GLN A 167 -5.80 -11.18 -5.90
C GLN A 167 -5.56 -12.65 -6.28
N ARG A 168 -5.18 -12.93 -7.54
CA ARG A 168 -4.83 -14.29 -7.99
C ARG A 168 -3.56 -14.80 -7.33
N THR A 169 -2.56 -13.96 -7.20
CA THR A 169 -1.30 -14.31 -6.52
C THR A 169 -1.55 -14.65 -5.05
N VAL A 170 -2.41 -13.91 -4.37
CA VAL A 170 -2.80 -14.19 -2.98
C VAL A 170 -3.59 -15.50 -2.88
N ASN A 171 -4.55 -15.74 -3.76
CA ASN A 171 -5.36 -16.96 -3.75
C ASN A 171 -4.53 -18.21 -4.10
N ALA A 172 -3.54 -18.09 -5.00
CA ALA A 172 -2.64 -19.19 -5.34
C ALA A 172 -1.67 -19.55 -4.19
N LEU A 173 -1.42 -18.62 -3.26
CA LEU A 173 -0.61 -18.83 -2.05
C LEU A 173 -1.45 -19.36 -0.85
N VAL A 174 -2.77 -19.43 -1.02
CA VAL A 174 -3.73 -19.86 0.02
C VAL A 174 -4.30 -21.26 -0.26
N GLN A 175 -4.09 -21.78 -1.48
CA GLN A 175 -4.40 -23.16 -1.89
C GLN A 175 -3.17 -24.04 -1.73
#